data_16ca214ddfca4054d5c7537ba714572b
#
_entry.id   16ca214ddfca4054d5c7537ba714572b
#
_cell.length_a   1.000
_cell.length_b   1.000
_cell.length_c   1.000
_cell.angle_alpha   90.00
_cell.angle_beta   90.00
_cell.angle_gamma   90.00
#
_symmetry.space_group_name_H-M   'P 1'
#
loop_
_entity.id
_entity.type
_entity.pdbx_description
1 polymer ?
#
loop_
_entity_poly.entity_id
_entity_poly.type
_entity_poly.pdbx_seq_one_letter_code
_entity_poly.pdbx_strand_id
1 'polypeptide(L)'
;MKLLLKAQADFHAWALFYLLVGLMISIQNIHKSFGGIRAVNDASLEIASGSITGLIGPNGAGKTTLFNVIAGLFKPDSGQVLLDGEDITGLPPHKLFHKGLLRTFQIAHEFSTLTVRDNLKMVPADQSGERLIDAWFRPSIVREEEQRLAEKVEEVIQFLQLEFVADELAGRLSGGQKKLLELGRTMMVDAKIVFLDEVGAGVNRTLLKKIGDAIQRLNAEKNYTFCMIEHDMEFISRLCDPVIVMAEGSVLAEGSAAEVRNNEDVIEAYLGTGLKNR
;
A
#
# COMPACT_ATOMS: atom_id res chain seq x y z
N MET A 1 33.19 6.93 24.39
CA MET A 1 32.34 7.98 24.99
C MET A 1 31.78 8.96 23.91
N LYS A 2 32.59 9.59 23.05
CA LYS A 2 32.14 10.51 21.98
C LYS A 2 31.22 9.85 20.93
N LEU A 3 31.45 8.59 20.54
CA LEU A 3 30.61 7.83 19.58
C LEU A 3 29.24 7.47 20.15
N LEU A 4 29.16 7.11 21.44
CA LEU A 4 27.90 6.84 22.13
C LEU A 4 27.03 8.12 22.32
N LEU A 5 27.67 9.25 22.61
CA LEU A 5 26.98 10.55 22.71
C LEU A 5 26.48 11.05 21.35
N LYS A 6 27.19 10.78 20.27
CA LYS A 6 26.77 11.10 18.90
C LYS A 6 25.58 10.21 18.49
N ALA A 7 25.65 8.90 18.72
CA ALA A 7 24.54 7.98 18.45
C ALA A 7 23.29 8.31 19.27
N GLN A 8 23.43 8.79 20.50
CA GLN A 8 22.33 9.18 21.35
C GLN A 8 21.72 10.54 20.95
N ALA A 9 22.54 11.49 20.46
CA ALA A 9 22.09 12.75 19.90
C ALA A 9 21.38 12.54 18.55
N ASP A 10 21.88 11.64 17.70
CA ASP A 10 21.27 11.25 16.45
C ASP A 10 19.93 10.53 16.69
N PHE A 11 19.83 9.69 17.73
CA PHE A 11 18.57 9.02 18.12
C PHE A 11 17.51 10.01 18.63
N HIS A 12 17.89 11.03 19.39
CA HIS A 12 16.95 12.07 19.86
C HIS A 12 16.55 13.04 18.74
N ALA A 13 17.45 13.37 17.83
CA ALA A 13 17.14 14.15 16.64
C ALA A 13 16.19 13.36 15.70
N TRP A 14 16.42 12.07 15.56
CA TRP A 14 15.54 11.14 14.83
C TRP A 14 14.15 11.02 15.50
N ALA A 15 14.09 10.82 16.81
CA ALA A 15 12.83 10.76 17.54
C ALA A 15 12.03 12.08 17.44
N LEU A 16 12.72 13.23 17.44
CA LEU A 16 12.08 14.54 17.27
C LEU A 16 11.60 14.76 15.84
N PHE A 17 12.34 14.26 14.85
CA PHE A 17 11.94 14.27 13.45
C PHE A 17 10.73 13.35 13.19
N TYR A 18 10.69 12.16 13.80
CA TYR A 18 9.54 11.25 13.81
C TYR A 18 8.27 11.91 14.38
N LEU A 19 8.39 12.66 15.46
CA LEU A 19 7.29 13.39 16.10
C LEU A 19 6.83 14.60 15.28
N LEU A 20 7.72 15.23 14.52
CA LEU A 20 7.42 16.42 13.71
C LEU A 20 6.90 16.11 12.30
N VAL A 21 7.30 15.00 11.71
CA VAL A 21 6.97 14.64 10.31
C VAL A 21 5.93 13.53 10.23
N GLY A 22 5.60 12.87 11.36
CA GLY A 22 4.59 11.80 11.38
C GLY A 22 4.97 10.64 10.46
N LEU A 23 6.15 10.03 10.67
CA LEU A 23 6.60 8.92 9.85
C LEU A 23 5.74 7.67 10.07
N MET A 24 5.17 7.12 9.00
CA MET A 24 4.32 5.93 9.05
C MET A 24 5.14 4.64 8.94
N ILE A 25 5.99 4.55 7.90
CA ILE A 25 6.85 3.39 7.64
C ILE A 25 8.30 3.85 7.55
N SER A 26 9.19 3.12 8.22
CA SER A 26 10.63 3.22 8.02
C SER A 26 11.19 1.85 7.64
N ILE A 27 11.88 1.81 6.52
CA ILE A 27 12.54 0.64 5.98
C ILE A 27 14.03 0.90 6.07
N GLN A 28 14.77 0.01 6.75
CA GLN A 28 16.17 0.22 7.09
C GLN A 28 17.02 -0.97 6.65
N ASN A 29 17.93 -0.73 5.70
CA ASN A 29 18.95 -1.66 5.21
C ASN A 29 18.39 -3.06 4.86
N ILE A 30 17.25 -3.10 4.18
CA ILE A 30 16.61 -4.36 3.80
C ILE A 30 17.44 -5.05 2.72
N HIS A 31 17.75 -6.32 2.99
CA HIS A 31 18.32 -7.25 2.04
C HIS A 31 17.39 -8.43 1.82
N LYS A 32 17.23 -8.84 0.56
CA LYS A 32 16.49 -10.05 0.19
C LYS A 32 17.08 -10.69 -1.04
N SER A 33 17.45 -11.95 -0.90
CA SER A 33 18.02 -12.76 -1.99
C SER A 33 17.15 -14.00 -2.25
N PHE A 34 17.19 -14.48 -3.49
CA PHE A 34 16.57 -15.72 -3.91
C PHE A 34 17.64 -16.53 -4.68
N GLY A 35 18.14 -17.58 -4.05
CA GLY A 35 19.30 -18.31 -4.58
C GLY A 35 20.50 -17.37 -4.72
N GLY A 36 21.03 -17.22 -5.93
CA GLY A 36 22.18 -16.35 -6.23
C GLY A 36 21.81 -14.90 -6.59
N ILE A 37 20.51 -14.54 -6.65
CA ILE A 37 20.04 -13.22 -7.09
C ILE A 37 19.70 -12.38 -5.88
N ARG A 38 20.36 -11.22 -5.73
CA ARG A 38 19.99 -10.19 -4.74
C ARG A 38 18.87 -9.34 -5.32
N ALA A 39 17.63 -9.63 -4.92
CA ALA A 39 16.45 -8.92 -5.41
C ALA A 39 16.24 -7.57 -4.71
N VAL A 40 16.65 -7.47 -3.42
CA VAL A 40 16.73 -6.21 -2.68
C VAL A 40 18.10 -6.19 -2.02
N ASN A 41 18.81 -5.07 -2.15
CA ASN A 41 20.19 -4.91 -1.73
C ASN A 41 20.38 -3.56 -1.06
N ASP A 42 20.33 -3.53 0.27
CA ASP A 42 20.48 -2.33 1.10
C ASP A 42 19.42 -1.26 0.84
N ALA A 43 18.15 -1.68 0.68
CA ALA A 43 17.07 -0.72 0.47
C ALA A 43 16.68 -0.06 1.79
N SER A 44 16.74 1.28 1.81
CA SER A 44 16.27 2.12 2.92
C SER A 44 15.41 3.24 2.36
N LEU A 45 14.19 3.42 2.92
CA LEU A 45 13.26 4.48 2.53
C LEU A 45 12.25 4.76 3.64
N GLU A 46 11.59 5.90 3.56
CA GLU A 46 10.61 6.35 4.53
C GLU A 46 9.29 6.72 3.84
N ILE A 47 8.18 6.46 4.51
CA ILE A 47 6.84 6.85 4.04
C ILE A 47 6.19 7.67 5.15
N ALA A 48 5.93 8.94 4.87
CA ALA A 48 5.28 9.84 5.81
C ALA A 48 3.79 9.50 5.97
N SER A 49 3.24 9.71 7.17
CA SER A 49 1.81 9.58 7.42
C SER A 49 1.01 10.59 6.59
N GLY A 50 -0.07 10.13 5.96
CA GLY A 50 -0.90 10.98 5.10
C GLY A 50 -0.26 11.33 3.75
N SER A 51 0.87 10.71 3.36
CA SER A 51 1.44 10.87 2.02
C SER A 51 0.84 9.88 1.00
N ILE A 52 0.97 10.23 -0.28
CA ILE A 52 0.81 9.30 -1.40
C ILE A 52 2.19 9.15 -2.03
N THR A 53 2.92 8.12 -1.63
CA THR A 53 4.30 7.88 -2.09
C THR A 53 4.31 6.98 -3.33
N GLY A 54 5.02 7.39 -4.37
CA GLY A 54 5.25 6.57 -5.57
C GLY A 54 6.55 5.77 -5.46
N LEU A 55 6.53 4.47 -5.76
CA LEU A 55 7.73 3.64 -5.87
C LEU A 55 7.88 3.19 -7.32
N ILE A 56 8.82 3.78 -8.03
CA ILE A 56 9.06 3.53 -9.46
C ILE A 56 10.44 2.90 -9.70
N GLY A 57 10.70 2.52 -10.93
CA GLY A 57 11.99 1.96 -11.35
C GLY A 57 11.84 0.93 -12.45
N PRO A 58 12.92 0.52 -13.13
CA PRO A 58 12.88 -0.47 -14.21
C PRO A 58 12.38 -1.83 -13.72
N ASN A 59 12.04 -2.71 -14.68
CA ASN A 59 11.71 -4.10 -14.37
C ASN A 59 12.93 -4.79 -13.74
N GLY A 60 12.70 -5.58 -12.69
CA GLY A 60 13.77 -6.22 -11.92
C GLY A 60 14.44 -5.33 -10.87
N ALA A 61 14.04 -4.07 -10.70
CA ALA A 61 14.59 -3.16 -9.69
C ALA A 61 14.33 -3.57 -8.22
N GLY A 62 13.53 -4.61 -7.97
CA GLY A 62 13.27 -5.11 -6.63
C GLY A 62 11.99 -4.57 -5.97
N LYS A 63 11.23 -3.67 -6.62
CA LYS A 63 10.02 -3.00 -6.07
C LYS A 63 9.00 -3.97 -5.47
N THR A 64 8.52 -4.93 -6.27
CA THR A 64 7.54 -5.93 -5.83
C THR A 64 8.11 -6.84 -4.74
N THR A 65 9.42 -7.15 -4.77
CA THR A 65 10.08 -7.90 -3.70
C THR A 65 10.09 -7.12 -2.40
N LEU A 66 10.40 -5.82 -2.44
CA LEU A 66 10.36 -4.94 -1.28
C LEU A 66 8.93 -4.85 -0.72
N PHE A 67 7.92 -4.66 -1.55
CA PHE A 67 6.50 -4.70 -1.12
C PHE A 67 6.14 -6.03 -0.47
N ASN A 68 6.61 -7.17 -1.02
CA ASN A 68 6.40 -8.49 -0.43
C ASN A 68 7.05 -8.62 0.95
N VAL A 69 8.23 -8.02 1.15
CA VAL A 69 8.90 -7.99 2.46
C VAL A 69 8.11 -7.17 3.46
N ILE A 70 7.71 -5.95 3.09
CA ILE A 70 6.92 -5.05 3.97
C ILE A 70 5.58 -5.67 4.34
N ALA A 71 4.90 -6.29 3.36
CA ALA A 71 3.61 -6.96 3.56
C ALA A 71 3.70 -8.35 4.23
N GLY A 72 4.91 -8.78 4.65
CA GLY A 72 5.11 -10.02 5.39
C GLY A 72 4.97 -11.30 4.57
N LEU A 73 4.93 -11.22 3.24
CA LEU A 73 4.92 -12.38 2.35
C LEU A 73 6.32 -13.02 2.24
N PHE A 74 7.36 -12.20 2.34
CA PHE A 74 8.74 -12.67 2.41
C PHE A 74 9.41 -12.12 3.68
N LYS A 75 10.12 -12.98 4.38
CA LYS A 75 10.99 -12.53 5.46
C LYS A 75 12.27 -11.94 4.85
N PRO A 76 12.73 -10.74 5.26
CA PRO A 76 14.01 -10.22 4.82
C PRO A 76 15.17 -11.09 5.33
N ASP A 77 16.29 -11.05 4.62
CA ASP A 77 17.51 -11.75 5.05
C ASP A 77 18.22 -10.92 6.13
N SER A 78 18.15 -9.59 6.04
CA SER A 78 18.57 -8.64 7.08
C SER A 78 17.87 -7.31 6.90
N GLY A 79 18.07 -6.39 7.86
CA GLY A 79 17.42 -5.09 7.91
C GLY A 79 16.14 -5.10 8.76
N GLN A 80 15.45 -3.98 8.81
CA GLN A 80 14.30 -3.76 9.69
C GLN A 80 13.19 -2.98 8.98
N VAL A 81 11.93 -3.30 9.31
CA VAL A 81 10.74 -2.55 8.91
C VAL A 81 10.01 -2.09 10.15
N LEU A 82 9.80 -0.79 10.28
CA LEU A 82 9.07 -0.18 11.40
C LEU A 82 7.75 0.41 10.88
N LEU A 83 6.66 0.19 11.61
CA LEU A 83 5.35 0.83 11.42
C LEU A 83 5.03 1.64 12.66
N ASP A 84 4.86 2.96 12.53
CA ASP A 84 4.68 3.88 13.67
C ASP A 84 5.75 3.68 14.77
N GLY A 85 7.00 3.37 14.39
CA GLY A 85 8.10 3.09 15.31
C GLY A 85 8.10 1.67 15.90
N GLU A 86 7.08 0.85 15.66
CA GLU A 86 7.03 -0.54 16.09
C GLU A 86 7.70 -1.47 15.05
N ASP A 87 8.55 -2.37 15.51
CA ASP A 87 9.19 -3.38 14.63
C ASP A 87 8.16 -4.42 14.16
N ILE A 88 7.92 -4.43 12.85
CA ILE A 88 7.03 -5.37 12.17
C ILE A 88 7.79 -6.35 11.27
N THR A 89 9.11 -6.39 11.36
CA THR A 89 9.99 -7.19 10.49
C THR A 89 9.61 -8.66 10.49
N GLY A 90 9.23 -9.17 9.32
CA GLY A 90 8.88 -10.58 9.14
C GLY A 90 7.60 -11.05 9.85
N LEU A 91 6.77 -10.12 10.33
CA LEU A 91 5.43 -10.46 10.79
C LEU A 91 4.59 -11.00 9.62
N PRO A 92 3.74 -12.01 9.85
CA PRO A 92 2.89 -12.56 8.81
C PRO A 92 1.75 -11.60 8.43
N PRO A 93 1.21 -11.68 7.19
CA PRO A 93 0.23 -10.73 6.66
C PRO A 93 -1.00 -10.50 7.55
N HIS A 94 -1.53 -11.56 8.21
CA HIS A 94 -2.69 -11.43 9.08
C HIS A 94 -2.43 -10.54 10.31
N LYS A 95 -1.19 -10.54 10.86
CA LYS A 95 -0.83 -9.64 11.95
C LYS A 95 -0.67 -8.20 11.48
N LEU A 96 -0.13 -8.01 10.27
CA LEU A 96 0.00 -6.69 9.64
C LEU A 96 -1.37 -6.09 9.32
N PHE A 97 -2.33 -6.92 8.88
CA PHE A 97 -3.72 -6.50 8.68
C PHE A 97 -4.33 -5.88 9.95
N HIS A 98 -4.20 -6.54 11.10
CA HIS A 98 -4.68 -6.00 12.39
C HIS A 98 -3.93 -4.73 12.86
N LYS A 99 -2.75 -4.45 12.31
CA LYS A 99 -2.02 -3.21 12.56
C LYS A 99 -2.38 -2.08 11.58
N GLY A 100 -3.27 -2.35 10.62
CA GLY A 100 -3.72 -1.40 9.63
C GLY A 100 -2.81 -1.29 8.40
N LEU A 101 -1.86 -2.25 8.21
CA LEU A 101 -1.07 -2.32 6.99
C LEU A 101 -1.77 -3.27 6.01
N LEU A 102 -2.20 -2.72 4.89
CA LEU A 102 -2.88 -3.46 3.83
C LEU A 102 -2.05 -3.43 2.55
N ARG A 103 -2.18 -4.49 1.77
CA ARG A 103 -1.66 -4.55 0.41
C ARG A 103 -2.71 -5.06 -0.54
N THR A 104 -2.89 -4.36 -1.66
CA THR A 104 -3.64 -4.88 -2.79
C THR A 104 -2.74 -5.75 -3.66
N PHE A 105 -3.33 -6.66 -4.43
CA PHE A 105 -2.59 -7.52 -5.34
C PHE A 105 -2.70 -7.00 -6.77
N GLN A 106 -1.72 -7.31 -7.61
CA GLN A 106 -1.71 -6.96 -9.04
C GLN A 106 -2.95 -7.50 -9.77
N ILE A 107 -3.44 -8.68 -9.36
CA ILE A 107 -4.71 -9.26 -9.83
C ILE A 107 -5.75 -9.08 -8.73
N ALA A 108 -6.85 -8.41 -9.03
CA ALA A 108 -7.95 -8.25 -8.07
C ALA A 108 -8.51 -9.63 -7.68
N HIS A 109 -8.52 -9.91 -6.38
CA HIS A 109 -9.02 -11.16 -5.82
C HIS A 109 -10.42 -10.94 -5.21
N GLU A 110 -11.38 -10.57 -6.06
CA GLU A 110 -12.77 -10.51 -5.67
C GLU A 110 -13.38 -11.92 -5.56
N PHE A 111 -14.33 -12.08 -4.66
CA PHE A 111 -15.19 -13.26 -4.66
C PHE A 111 -16.19 -13.15 -5.80
N SER A 112 -15.85 -13.73 -6.95
CA SER A 112 -16.56 -13.55 -8.23
C SER A 112 -18.02 -14.00 -8.20
N THR A 113 -18.39 -14.90 -7.28
CA THR A 113 -19.74 -15.43 -7.07
C THR A 113 -20.57 -14.64 -6.07
N LEU A 114 -19.98 -13.66 -5.39
CA LEU A 114 -20.65 -12.75 -4.47
C LEU A 114 -20.93 -11.41 -5.16
N THR A 115 -21.95 -10.69 -4.67
CA THR A 115 -22.21 -9.32 -5.11
C THR A 115 -21.10 -8.36 -4.67
N VAL A 116 -21.05 -7.15 -5.23
CA VAL A 116 -20.16 -6.10 -4.76
C VAL A 116 -20.40 -5.82 -3.27
N ARG A 117 -21.67 -5.71 -2.88
CA ARG A 117 -22.10 -5.51 -1.50
C ARG A 117 -21.60 -6.60 -0.56
N ASP A 118 -21.75 -7.85 -0.94
CA ASP A 118 -21.31 -8.98 -0.13
C ASP A 118 -19.78 -9.07 -0.05
N ASN A 119 -19.08 -8.75 -1.14
CA ASN A 119 -17.62 -8.65 -1.14
C ASN A 119 -17.09 -7.63 -0.12
N LEU A 120 -17.82 -6.51 0.09
CA LEU A 120 -17.46 -5.51 1.10
C LEU A 120 -17.79 -6.02 2.51
N LYS A 121 -18.95 -6.65 2.72
CA LYS A 121 -19.36 -7.19 4.02
C LYS A 121 -18.42 -8.26 4.57
N MET A 122 -17.75 -8.99 3.70
CA MET A 122 -16.83 -10.09 4.08
C MET A 122 -15.48 -9.62 4.64
N VAL A 123 -15.16 -8.32 4.57
CA VAL A 123 -13.81 -7.83 4.88
C VAL A 123 -13.55 -7.63 6.37
N PRO A 124 -14.43 -7.02 7.15
CA PRO A 124 -14.18 -6.81 8.58
C PRO A 124 -14.02 -8.12 9.32
N ALA A 125 -12.97 -8.20 10.14
CA ALA A 125 -12.70 -9.35 11.00
C ALA A 125 -13.54 -9.29 12.29
N ASP A 126 -13.59 -10.41 13.01
CA ASP A 126 -14.18 -10.54 14.36
C ASP A 126 -15.68 -10.17 14.45
N GLN A 127 -16.45 -10.42 13.39
CA GLN A 127 -17.90 -10.20 13.43
C GLN A 127 -18.54 -11.15 14.44
N SER A 128 -19.35 -10.61 15.39
CA SER A 128 -20.00 -11.42 16.43
C SER A 128 -20.95 -12.48 15.85
N GLY A 129 -21.51 -12.23 14.66
CA GLY A 129 -22.37 -13.19 13.94
C GLY A 129 -21.65 -14.47 13.49
N GLU A 130 -20.33 -14.49 13.41
CA GLU A 130 -19.52 -15.68 13.08
C GLU A 130 -19.38 -16.64 14.27
N ARG A 131 -19.70 -16.18 15.49
CA ARG A 131 -19.62 -16.98 16.72
C ARG A 131 -20.99 -17.56 17.06
N LEU A 132 -21.14 -18.86 17.02
CA LEU A 132 -22.41 -19.54 17.32
C LEU A 132 -23.01 -19.13 18.68
N ILE A 133 -22.16 -18.88 19.68
CA ILE A 133 -22.59 -18.44 21.02
C ILE A 133 -23.19 -17.05 20.97
N ASP A 134 -22.55 -16.11 20.30
CA ASP A 134 -23.02 -14.73 20.21
C ASP A 134 -24.28 -14.63 19.32
N ALA A 135 -24.31 -15.37 18.22
CA ALA A 135 -25.48 -15.45 17.35
C ALA A 135 -26.73 -15.99 18.09
N TRP A 136 -26.55 -16.91 19.03
CA TRP A 136 -27.66 -17.53 19.74
C TRP A 136 -28.04 -16.81 21.04
N PHE A 137 -27.06 -16.30 21.78
CA PHE A 137 -27.31 -15.68 23.09
C PHE A 137 -27.29 -14.14 23.08
N ARG A 138 -26.83 -13.52 22.00
CA ARG A 138 -26.69 -12.06 21.86
C ARG A 138 -27.21 -11.51 20.52
N PRO A 139 -28.43 -11.88 20.09
CA PRO A 139 -28.95 -11.52 18.76
C PRO A 139 -29.11 -9.99 18.57
N SER A 140 -29.27 -9.22 19.64
CA SER A 140 -29.33 -7.76 19.57
C SER A 140 -27.98 -7.14 19.17
N ILE A 141 -26.88 -7.65 19.73
CA ILE A 141 -25.52 -7.18 19.42
C ILE A 141 -25.20 -7.50 17.96
N VAL A 142 -25.46 -8.74 17.54
CA VAL A 142 -25.25 -9.15 16.13
C VAL A 142 -26.02 -8.26 15.17
N ARG A 143 -27.31 -7.96 15.48
CA ARG A 143 -28.14 -7.11 14.63
C ARG A 143 -27.61 -5.67 14.53
N GLU A 144 -27.16 -5.10 15.65
CA GLU A 144 -26.56 -3.76 15.66
C GLU A 144 -25.26 -3.70 14.85
N GLU A 145 -24.41 -4.72 14.96
CA GLU A 145 -23.17 -4.83 14.17
C GLU A 145 -23.47 -4.99 12.69
N GLU A 146 -24.41 -5.85 12.32
CA GLU A 146 -24.85 -6.02 10.92
C GLU A 146 -25.42 -4.73 10.34
N GLN A 147 -26.18 -3.96 11.13
CA GLN A 147 -26.71 -2.67 10.67
C GLN A 147 -25.58 -1.67 10.44
N ARG A 148 -24.65 -1.52 11.37
CA ARG A 148 -23.47 -0.63 11.20
C ARG A 148 -22.61 -1.04 10.00
N LEU A 149 -22.44 -2.35 9.82
CA LEU A 149 -21.73 -2.88 8.68
C LEU A 149 -22.44 -2.56 7.36
N ALA A 150 -23.76 -2.70 7.32
CA ALA A 150 -24.55 -2.33 6.15
C ALA A 150 -24.46 -0.83 5.84
N GLU A 151 -24.53 0.05 6.85
CA GLU A 151 -24.36 1.50 6.68
C GLU A 151 -22.97 1.84 6.14
N LYS A 152 -21.90 1.21 6.66
CA LYS A 152 -20.52 1.39 6.17
C LYS A 152 -20.37 0.91 4.72
N VAL A 153 -21.01 -0.20 4.36
CA VAL A 153 -21.00 -0.71 2.98
C VAL A 153 -21.64 0.30 2.02
N GLU A 154 -22.79 0.88 2.39
CA GLU A 154 -23.44 1.91 1.55
C GLU A 154 -22.56 3.16 1.40
N GLU A 155 -21.93 3.62 2.49
CA GLU A 155 -20.97 4.74 2.43
C GLU A 155 -19.84 4.45 1.43
N VAL A 156 -19.26 3.25 1.47
CA VAL A 156 -18.17 2.85 0.57
C VAL A 156 -18.64 2.76 -0.88
N ILE A 157 -19.82 2.18 -1.12
CA ILE A 157 -20.41 2.07 -2.46
C ILE A 157 -20.64 3.47 -3.07
N GLN A 158 -21.21 4.39 -2.30
CA GLN A 158 -21.43 5.79 -2.73
C GLN A 158 -20.11 6.52 -2.95
N PHE A 159 -19.14 6.38 -2.04
CA PHE A 159 -17.84 7.01 -2.17
C PHE A 159 -17.14 6.63 -3.46
N LEU A 160 -17.24 5.35 -3.85
CA LEU A 160 -16.59 4.80 -5.05
C LEU A 160 -17.45 4.88 -6.32
N GLN A 161 -18.67 5.41 -6.22
CA GLN A 161 -19.62 5.47 -7.33
C GLN A 161 -19.92 4.09 -7.94
N LEU A 162 -20.16 3.10 -7.08
CA LEU A 162 -20.45 1.71 -7.46
C LEU A 162 -21.94 1.36 -7.30
N GLU A 163 -22.83 2.34 -7.09
CA GLU A 163 -24.27 2.13 -6.81
C GLU A 163 -24.94 1.30 -7.89
N PHE A 164 -24.61 1.55 -9.16
CA PHE A 164 -25.21 0.87 -10.31
C PHE A 164 -24.84 -0.61 -10.44
N VAL A 165 -23.78 -1.04 -9.72
CA VAL A 165 -23.29 -2.42 -9.75
C VAL A 165 -23.26 -3.06 -8.36
N ALA A 166 -23.85 -2.40 -7.36
CA ALA A 166 -23.79 -2.83 -5.95
C ALA A 166 -24.31 -4.26 -5.74
N ASP A 167 -25.36 -4.64 -6.45
CA ASP A 167 -26.00 -5.94 -6.36
C ASP A 167 -25.62 -6.89 -7.53
N GLU A 168 -24.70 -6.46 -8.41
CA GLU A 168 -24.14 -7.31 -9.44
C GLU A 168 -23.06 -8.25 -8.87
N LEU A 169 -22.94 -9.43 -9.48
CA LEU A 169 -21.85 -10.36 -9.13
C LEU A 169 -20.49 -9.74 -9.50
N ALA A 170 -19.55 -9.75 -8.56
CA ALA A 170 -18.24 -9.15 -8.75
C ALA A 170 -17.46 -9.75 -9.95
N GLY A 171 -17.73 -11.00 -10.30
CA GLY A 171 -17.17 -11.63 -11.49
C GLY A 171 -17.56 -10.96 -12.81
N ARG A 172 -18.70 -10.22 -12.86
CA ARG A 172 -19.20 -9.52 -14.04
C ARG A 172 -18.68 -8.09 -14.19
N LEU A 173 -17.99 -7.58 -13.17
CA LEU A 173 -17.44 -6.24 -13.18
C LEU A 173 -16.34 -6.10 -14.24
N SER A 174 -16.25 -4.90 -14.82
CA SER A 174 -15.09 -4.52 -15.63
C SER A 174 -13.81 -4.48 -14.76
N GLY A 175 -12.64 -4.62 -15.39
CA GLY A 175 -11.35 -4.63 -14.68
C GLY A 175 -11.18 -3.45 -13.73
N GLY A 176 -11.56 -2.25 -14.13
CA GLY A 176 -11.43 -1.10 -13.23
C GLY A 176 -12.51 -1.01 -12.16
N GLN A 177 -13.74 -1.54 -12.38
CA GLN A 177 -14.71 -1.67 -11.29
C GLN A 177 -14.23 -2.67 -10.23
N LYS A 178 -13.54 -3.74 -10.65
CA LYS A 178 -12.87 -4.67 -9.73
C LYS A 178 -11.79 -3.97 -8.92
N LYS A 179 -11.00 -3.09 -9.54
CA LYS A 179 -9.99 -2.27 -8.83
C LYS A 179 -10.62 -1.28 -7.85
N LEU A 180 -11.75 -0.65 -8.21
CA LEU A 180 -12.51 0.18 -7.27
C LEU A 180 -13.08 -0.66 -6.11
N LEU A 181 -13.61 -1.86 -6.38
CA LEU A 181 -14.06 -2.77 -5.34
C LEU A 181 -12.90 -3.18 -4.40
N GLU A 182 -11.71 -3.45 -4.95
CA GLU A 182 -10.51 -3.75 -4.17
C GLU A 182 -10.13 -2.57 -3.26
N LEU A 183 -10.17 -1.34 -3.77
CA LEU A 183 -9.99 -0.13 -2.96
C LEU A 183 -11.08 -0.01 -1.89
N GLY A 184 -12.34 -0.30 -2.24
CA GLY A 184 -13.47 -0.32 -1.29
C GLY A 184 -13.27 -1.30 -0.14
N ARG A 185 -12.68 -2.46 -0.42
CA ARG A 185 -12.33 -3.43 0.63
C ARG A 185 -11.33 -2.86 1.63
N THR A 186 -10.40 -2.00 1.22
CA THR A 186 -9.49 -1.33 2.17
C THR A 186 -10.23 -0.32 3.05
N MET A 187 -11.35 0.24 2.58
CA MET A 187 -12.18 1.18 3.36
C MET A 187 -13.04 0.47 4.40
N MET A 188 -13.29 -0.84 4.26
CA MET A 188 -14.09 -1.61 5.22
C MET A 188 -13.34 -1.90 6.52
N VAL A 189 -12.03 -1.67 6.56
CA VAL A 189 -11.16 -1.82 7.73
C VAL A 189 -10.49 -0.49 8.06
N ASP A 190 -9.95 -0.37 9.26
CA ASP A 190 -9.24 0.84 9.70
C ASP A 190 -7.79 0.80 9.18
N ALA A 191 -7.65 0.99 7.86
CA ALA A 191 -6.36 1.01 7.21
C ALA A 191 -5.58 2.27 7.58
N LYS A 192 -4.33 2.11 8.05
CA LYS A 192 -3.39 3.20 8.26
C LYS A 192 -2.61 3.49 6.98
N ILE A 193 -2.12 2.41 6.35
CA ILE A 193 -1.36 2.47 5.11
C ILE A 193 -1.80 1.37 4.14
N VAL A 194 -1.92 1.74 2.87
CA VAL A 194 -2.29 0.83 1.78
C VAL A 194 -1.19 0.81 0.73
N PHE A 195 -0.63 -0.38 0.51
CA PHE A 195 0.31 -0.64 -0.57
C PHE A 195 -0.45 -1.06 -1.82
N LEU A 196 -0.34 -0.27 -2.89
CA LEU A 196 -1.01 -0.47 -4.17
C LEU A 196 -0.01 -0.97 -5.22
N ASP A 197 -0.28 -2.12 -5.82
CA ASP A 197 0.60 -2.74 -6.82
C ASP A 197 -0.06 -2.72 -8.19
N GLU A 198 0.40 -1.83 -9.09
CA GLU A 198 -0.04 -1.70 -10.49
C GLU A 198 -1.57 -1.58 -10.64
N VAL A 199 -2.19 -0.62 -9.96
CA VAL A 199 -3.65 -0.41 -10.03
C VAL A 199 -4.14 -0.03 -11.44
N GLY A 200 -3.25 0.55 -12.26
CA GLY A 200 -3.52 0.94 -13.64
C GLY A 200 -3.47 -0.20 -14.64
N ALA A 201 -2.96 -1.39 -14.26
CA ALA A 201 -2.79 -2.49 -15.18
C ALA A 201 -4.15 -2.98 -15.77
N GLY A 202 -4.29 -2.92 -17.10
CA GLY A 202 -5.52 -3.35 -17.79
C GLY A 202 -6.73 -2.40 -17.62
N VAL A 203 -6.53 -1.20 -17.10
CA VAL A 203 -7.58 -0.21 -16.86
C VAL A 203 -7.53 0.88 -17.93
N ASN A 204 -8.69 1.28 -18.46
CA ASN A 204 -8.75 2.40 -19.39
C ASN A 204 -8.51 3.74 -18.67
N ARG A 205 -8.08 4.78 -19.43
CA ARG A 205 -7.70 6.10 -18.87
C ARG A 205 -8.80 6.77 -18.05
N THR A 206 -10.07 6.67 -18.47
CA THR A 206 -11.20 7.27 -17.74
C THR A 206 -11.37 6.66 -16.36
N LEU A 207 -11.24 5.35 -16.27
CA LEU A 207 -11.40 4.61 -15.03
C LEU A 207 -10.16 4.72 -14.15
N LEU A 208 -8.96 4.77 -14.76
CA LEU A 208 -7.72 5.08 -14.05
C LEU A 208 -7.78 6.46 -13.38
N LYS A 209 -8.37 7.45 -14.08
CA LYS A 209 -8.63 8.76 -13.49
C LYS A 209 -9.55 8.66 -12.28
N LYS A 210 -10.67 7.91 -12.37
CA LYS A 210 -11.60 7.70 -11.24
C LYS A 210 -10.92 7.02 -10.05
N ILE A 211 -10.09 6.02 -10.28
CA ILE A 211 -9.30 5.37 -9.22
C ILE A 211 -8.38 6.38 -8.55
N GLY A 212 -7.67 7.20 -9.33
CA GLY A 212 -6.79 8.23 -8.79
C GLY A 212 -7.55 9.28 -7.98
N ASP A 213 -8.71 9.73 -8.47
CA ASP A 213 -9.57 10.68 -7.74
C ASP A 213 -10.06 10.07 -6.41
N ALA A 214 -10.39 8.77 -6.40
CA ALA A 214 -10.77 8.07 -5.17
C ALA A 214 -9.60 7.95 -4.17
N ILE A 215 -8.37 7.65 -4.64
CA ILE A 215 -7.17 7.61 -3.81
C ILE A 215 -6.88 9.00 -3.21
N GLN A 216 -6.94 10.08 -4.00
CA GLN A 216 -6.75 11.45 -3.51
C GLN A 216 -7.80 11.82 -2.46
N ARG A 217 -9.07 11.47 -2.69
CA ARG A 217 -10.14 11.72 -1.72
C ARG A 217 -9.96 10.94 -0.43
N LEU A 218 -9.56 9.66 -0.49
CA LEU A 218 -9.27 8.86 0.70
C LEU A 218 -8.10 9.45 1.50
N ASN A 219 -7.07 9.93 0.81
CA ASN A 219 -5.96 10.60 1.46
C ASN A 219 -6.41 11.91 2.11
N ALA A 220 -7.09 12.80 1.38
CA ALA A 220 -7.47 14.13 1.86
C ALA A 220 -8.60 14.10 2.92
N GLU A 221 -9.63 13.24 2.74
CA GLU A 221 -10.83 13.22 3.58
C GLU A 221 -10.72 12.25 4.76
N LYS A 222 -9.96 11.16 4.62
CA LYS A 222 -9.85 10.06 5.59
C LYS A 222 -8.42 9.86 6.12
N ASN A 223 -7.46 10.71 5.70
CA ASN A 223 -6.04 10.66 6.10
C ASN A 223 -5.36 9.30 5.86
N TYR A 224 -5.74 8.61 4.78
CA TYR A 224 -5.06 7.38 4.37
C TYR A 224 -3.65 7.67 3.88
N THR A 225 -2.71 6.82 4.25
CA THR A 225 -1.37 6.81 3.66
C THR A 225 -1.33 5.78 2.53
N PHE A 226 -0.72 6.14 1.41
CA PHE A 226 -0.55 5.23 0.28
C PHE A 226 0.90 5.12 -0.13
N CYS A 227 1.32 3.91 -0.49
CA CYS A 227 2.53 3.68 -1.25
C CYS A 227 2.18 2.85 -2.48
N MET A 228 2.52 3.33 -3.68
CA MET A 228 2.11 2.66 -4.90
C MET A 228 3.27 2.36 -5.84
N ILE A 229 3.24 1.16 -6.42
CA ILE A 229 4.08 0.80 -7.57
C ILE A 229 3.25 1.07 -8.83
N GLU A 230 3.77 1.90 -9.73
CA GLU A 230 3.13 2.20 -11.00
C GLU A 230 4.18 2.46 -12.10
N HIS A 231 3.75 2.27 -13.34
CA HIS A 231 4.58 2.52 -14.52
C HIS A 231 4.09 3.72 -15.33
N ASP A 232 2.87 4.19 -15.10
CA ASP A 232 2.31 5.39 -15.74
C ASP A 232 2.82 6.64 -15.03
N MET A 233 3.78 7.31 -15.67
CA MET A 233 4.41 8.52 -15.10
C MET A 233 3.44 9.71 -15.01
N GLU A 234 2.40 9.75 -15.86
CA GLU A 234 1.36 10.80 -15.76
C GLU A 234 0.53 10.58 -14.49
N PHE A 235 0.16 9.32 -14.22
CA PHE A 235 -0.58 8.94 -13.02
C PHE A 235 0.24 9.21 -11.75
N ILE A 236 1.53 8.82 -11.72
CA ILE A 236 2.45 9.08 -10.61
C ILE A 236 2.62 10.58 -10.38
N SER A 237 2.91 11.37 -11.42
CA SER A 237 3.12 12.82 -11.29
C SER A 237 1.90 13.57 -10.78
N ARG A 238 0.70 13.04 -11.03
CA ARG A 238 -0.55 13.61 -10.56
C ARG A 238 -0.84 13.32 -9.09
N LEU A 239 -0.44 12.14 -8.60
CA LEU A 239 -0.90 11.63 -7.31
C LEU A 239 0.18 11.62 -6.24
N CYS A 240 1.43 11.36 -6.62
CA CYS A 240 2.48 11.01 -5.68
C CYS A 240 3.41 12.17 -5.37
N ASP A 241 3.63 12.39 -4.10
CA ASP A 241 4.68 13.21 -3.53
C ASP A 241 5.01 12.64 -2.12
N PRO A 242 6.22 12.13 -1.90
CA PRO A 242 7.37 12.00 -2.83
C PRO A 242 7.25 10.82 -3.82
N VAL A 243 8.18 10.80 -4.78
CA VAL A 243 8.46 9.67 -5.66
C VAL A 243 9.83 9.10 -5.34
N ILE A 244 9.88 7.80 -5.05
CA ILE A 244 11.10 7.04 -4.76
C ILE A 244 11.42 6.17 -5.96
N VAL A 245 12.67 6.19 -6.38
CA VAL A 245 13.16 5.37 -7.51
C VAL A 245 14.03 4.24 -6.98
N MET A 246 13.72 3.03 -7.39
CA MET A 246 14.58 1.87 -7.16
C MET A 246 15.30 1.44 -8.45
N ALA A 247 16.56 1.05 -8.30
CA ALA A 247 17.34 0.38 -9.33
C ALA A 247 18.26 -0.67 -8.67
N GLU A 248 18.47 -1.80 -9.32
CA GLU A 248 19.40 -2.87 -8.87
C GLU A 248 19.21 -3.31 -7.40
N GLY A 249 17.96 -3.27 -6.92
CA GLY A 249 17.58 -3.69 -5.57
C GLY A 249 17.74 -2.62 -4.48
N SER A 250 18.20 -1.41 -4.81
CA SER A 250 18.42 -0.30 -3.87
C SER A 250 17.64 0.95 -4.26
N VAL A 251 17.52 1.90 -3.32
CA VAL A 251 16.97 3.23 -3.60
C VAL A 251 18.04 4.06 -4.34
N LEU A 252 17.67 4.55 -5.51
CA LEU A 252 18.54 5.36 -6.37
C LEU A 252 18.34 6.86 -6.15
N ALA A 253 17.09 7.29 -6.05
CA ALA A 253 16.72 8.70 -5.89
C ALA A 253 15.37 8.83 -5.20
N GLU A 254 15.15 9.98 -4.57
CA GLU A 254 13.87 10.39 -3.97
C GLU A 254 13.68 11.89 -4.21
N GLY A 255 12.43 12.29 -4.47
CA GLY A 255 12.07 13.70 -4.69
C GLY A 255 10.68 13.85 -5.29
N SER A 256 10.35 15.05 -5.73
CA SER A 256 9.13 15.28 -6.50
C SER A 256 9.18 14.56 -7.85
N ALA A 257 8.03 14.29 -8.45
CA ALA A 257 7.96 13.65 -9.78
C ALA A 257 8.75 14.42 -10.85
N ALA A 258 8.86 15.77 -10.72
CA ALA A 258 9.61 16.61 -11.64
C ALA A 258 11.13 16.46 -11.46
N GLU A 259 11.62 16.43 -10.22
CA GLU A 259 13.03 16.21 -9.89
C GLU A 259 13.49 14.84 -10.36
N VAL A 260 12.73 13.80 -10.03
CA VAL A 260 13.01 12.42 -10.42
C VAL A 260 13.08 12.27 -11.94
N ARG A 261 12.16 12.90 -12.68
CA ARG A 261 12.14 12.83 -14.15
C ARG A 261 13.35 13.49 -14.82
N ASN A 262 13.95 14.48 -14.17
CA ASN A 262 15.11 15.21 -14.68
C ASN A 262 16.45 14.68 -14.11
N ASN A 263 16.42 13.69 -13.26
CA ASN A 263 17.63 13.10 -12.66
C ASN A 263 18.35 12.21 -13.68
N GLU A 264 19.62 12.50 -13.94
CA GLU A 264 20.44 11.78 -14.94
C GLU A 264 20.62 10.31 -14.57
N ASP A 265 20.85 9.97 -13.31
CA ASP A 265 21.01 8.59 -12.84
C ASP A 265 19.71 7.79 -13.05
N VAL A 266 18.56 8.42 -12.83
CA VAL A 266 17.24 7.81 -13.06
C VAL A 266 17.06 7.54 -14.54
N ILE A 267 17.35 8.53 -15.41
CA ILE A 267 17.27 8.36 -16.87
C ILE A 267 18.18 7.22 -17.34
N GLU A 268 19.43 7.16 -16.85
CA GLU A 268 20.36 6.08 -17.16
C GLU A 268 19.82 4.71 -16.73
N ALA A 269 19.26 4.60 -15.53
CA ALA A 269 18.68 3.36 -15.01
C ALA A 269 17.54 2.82 -15.88
N TYR A 270 16.70 3.72 -16.45
CA TYR A 270 15.60 3.33 -17.33
C TYR A 270 16.05 3.01 -18.77
N LEU A 271 17.05 3.71 -19.28
CA LEU A 271 17.59 3.45 -20.63
C LEU A 271 18.42 2.17 -20.69
N GLY A 272 18.80 1.65 -19.54
CA GLY A 272 19.67 0.47 -19.41
C GLY A 272 21.15 0.81 -19.73
N THR A 273 22.06 0.06 -19.14
CA THR A 273 23.53 0.23 -19.25
C THR A 273 24.09 -0.04 -20.67
N GLY A 274 23.30 0.12 -21.71
CA GLY A 274 23.71 -0.07 -23.10
C GLY A 274 24.77 0.94 -23.59
N LEU A 275 25.05 2.01 -22.83
CA LEU A 275 26.01 3.06 -23.20
C LEU A 275 27.37 2.94 -22.53
N LYS A 276 27.57 2.08 -21.52
CA LYS A 276 28.87 1.92 -20.84
C LYS A 276 29.86 0.98 -21.52
N ASN A 277 29.53 0.40 -22.70
CA ASN A 277 30.40 -0.45 -23.49
C ASN A 277 30.52 0.02 -24.96
N ARG A 278 30.75 1.30 -25.18
CA ARG A 278 31.28 1.78 -26.46
C ARG A 278 32.43 2.75 -26.25
#